data_3a35ef5e3d280764dcc31b813bec8dfc
#
_entry.id   3a35ef5e3d280764dcc31b813bec8dfc
#
_cell.length_a   1.000
_cell.length_b   1.000
_cell.length_c   1.000
_cell.angle_alpha   90.00
_cell.angle_beta   90.00
_cell.angle_gamma   90.00
#
_symmetry.space_group_name_H-M   'P 1'
#
loop_
_entity.id
_entity.type
_entity.pdbx_description
1 polymer ?
#
loop_
_entity_poly.entity_id
_entity_poly.type
_entity_poly.pdbx_seq_one_letter_code
_entity_poly.pdbx_strand_id
1 'polypeptide(L)'
;MLARWLQRQWFEQRRLTPALWLLLPLAWLYSLLSALNRRLAKPVRLPVPVIVVGNLIVGGAGKTPLTLWLAQQLKARGWNPGIVSRGYGRSGDGVVPVRADSQPDEVGDEPLLLARRSGVPVCVGRQRAAAGAALLAAHPEVDVILCDDGLQHYALARDVELVVFDTRGAGNGWRLPVGPLREPLSRLATVDAIIGNNLKSRFSVSTPTFNMTLQPGSFYRLDDPQQTCSAERLRGRGLLH
;
A
#
# COMPACT_ATOMS: atom_id res chain seq x y z
N MET A 1 -1.95 -4.96 -24.29
CA MET A 1 -2.65 -6.26 -24.43
C MET A 1 -2.22 -7.27 -23.37
N LEU A 2 -0.92 -7.55 -23.18
CA LEU A 2 -0.42 -8.57 -22.22
C LEU A 2 -0.87 -8.32 -20.77
N ALA A 3 -0.78 -7.10 -20.27
CA ALA A 3 -1.17 -6.77 -18.88
C ALA A 3 -2.65 -7.05 -18.60
N ARG A 4 -3.55 -6.70 -19.53
CA ARG A 4 -4.99 -6.99 -19.40
C ARG A 4 -5.27 -8.49 -19.45
N TRP A 5 -4.56 -9.24 -20.29
CA TRP A 5 -4.67 -10.68 -20.37
C TRP A 5 -4.22 -11.32 -19.05
N LEU A 6 -3.06 -10.94 -18.49
CA LEU A 6 -2.59 -11.43 -17.20
C LEU A 6 -3.58 -11.13 -16.08
N GLN A 7 -4.13 -9.91 -16.02
CA GLN A 7 -5.12 -9.55 -14.99
C GLN A 7 -6.35 -10.47 -15.04
N ARG A 8 -6.86 -10.78 -16.25
CA ARG A 8 -7.96 -11.74 -16.40
C ARG A 8 -7.58 -13.13 -15.90
N GLN A 9 -6.39 -13.62 -16.25
CA GLN A 9 -5.90 -14.91 -15.79
C GLN A 9 -5.75 -14.96 -14.26
N TRP A 10 -5.33 -13.88 -13.65
CA TRP A 10 -5.08 -13.81 -12.21
C TRP A 10 -6.36 -13.70 -11.37
N PHE A 11 -7.35 -12.98 -11.85
CA PHE A 11 -8.50 -12.59 -11.03
C PHE A 11 -9.84 -13.17 -11.48
N GLU A 12 -10.00 -13.56 -12.76
CA GLU A 12 -11.25 -14.09 -13.29
C GLU A 12 -11.23 -15.61 -13.46
N GLN A 13 -10.03 -16.21 -13.60
CA GLN A 13 -9.90 -17.65 -13.82
C GLN A 13 -9.34 -18.36 -12.59
N ARG A 14 -10.07 -19.35 -12.08
CA ARG A 14 -9.61 -20.18 -10.95
C ARG A 14 -8.62 -21.29 -11.36
N ARG A 15 -8.61 -21.69 -12.63
CA ARG A 15 -7.73 -22.74 -13.16
C ARG A 15 -6.62 -22.12 -13.97
N LEU A 16 -5.42 -22.67 -13.85
CA LEU A 16 -4.28 -22.24 -14.66
C LEU A 16 -4.51 -22.65 -16.12
N THR A 17 -4.38 -21.69 -17.02
CA THR A 17 -4.34 -21.97 -18.47
C THR A 17 -2.99 -22.57 -18.86
N PRO A 18 -2.90 -23.35 -19.97
CA PRO A 18 -1.63 -23.92 -20.44
C PRO A 18 -0.50 -22.88 -20.58
N ALA A 19 -0.84 -21.67 -21.01
CA ALA A 19 0.12 -20.57 -21.12
C ALA A 19 0.75 -20.17 -19.77
N LEU A 20 -0.01 -20.25 -18.66
CA LEU A 20 0.52 -19.95 -17.33
C LEU A 20 1.43 -21.08 -16.79
N TRP A 21 1.23 -22.32 -17.23
CA TRP A 21 2.13 -23.43 -16.86
C TRP A 21 3.56 -23.19 -17.31
N LEU A 22 3.76 -22.56 -18.48
CA LEU A 22 5.09 -22.20 -18.98
C LEU A 22 5.80 -21.16 -18.09
N LEU A 23 5.04 -20.40 -17.28
CA LEU A 23 5.59 -19.39 -16.38
C LEU A 23 5.91 -19.95 -14.98
N LEU A 24 5.60 -21.21 -14.68
CA LEU A 24 5.86 -21.81 -13.36
C LEU A 24 7.35 -21.77 -12.95
N PRO A 25 8.32 -22.07 -13.82
CA PRO A 25 9.74 -21.94 -13.46
C PRO A 25 10.12 -20.53 -13.01
N LEU A 26 9.55 -19.50 -13.67
CA LEU A 26 9.75 -18.10 -13.29
C LEU A 26 9.10 -17.77 -11.94
N ALA A 27 7.92 -18.34 -11.65
CA ALA A 27 7.27 -18.16 -10.35
C ALA A 27 8.06 -18.81 -9.21
N TRP A 28 8.70 -19.95 -9.44
CA TRP A 28 9.60 -20.58 -8.49
C TRP A 28 10.86 -19.75 -8.27
N LEU A 29 11.49 -19.28 -9.35
CA LEU A 29 12.66 -18.39 -9.27
C LEU A 29 12.31 -17.11 -8.50
N TYR A 30 11.20 -16.45 -8.84
CA TYR A 30 10.71 -15.28 -8.11
C TYR A 30 10.51 -15.59 -6.62
N SER A 31 9.92 -16.74 -6.32
CA SER A 31 9.67 -17.20 -4.94
C SER A 31 10.96 -17.39 -4.16
N LEU A 32 11.97 -18.00 -4.80
CA LEU A 32 13.28 -18.21 -4.21
C LEU A 32 14.00 -16.88 -3.94
N LEU A 33 14.03 -15.98 -4.93
CA LEU A 33 14.65 -14.66 -4.81
C LEU A 33 13.95 -13.81 -3.74
N SER A 34 12.62 -13.85 -3.67
CA SER A 34 11.84 -13.16 -2.63
C SER A 34 12.14 -13.69 -1.23
N ALA A 35 12.24 -15.02 -1.08
CA ALA A 35 12.59 -15.66 0.19
C ALA A 35 14.03 -15.34 0.60
N LEU A 36 14.96 -15.33 -0.35
CA LEU A 36 16.37 -14.99 -0.11
C LEU A 36 16.48 -13.51 0.31
N ASN A 37 15.84 -12.59 -0.40
CA ASN A 37 15.80 -11.18 -0.03
C ASN A 37 15.28 -10.97 1.40
N ARG A 38 14.21 -11.69 1.78
CA ARG A 38 13.69 -11.64 3.14
C ARG A 38 14.69 -12.17 4.18
N ARG A 39 15.39 -13.26 3.89
CA ARG A 39 16.37 -13.88 4.82
C ARG A 39 17.63 -13.04 4.96
N LEU A 40 18.09 -12.41 3.88
CA LEU A 40 19.31 -11.60 3.86
C LEU A 40 19.09 -10.16 4.32
N ALA A 41 17.84 -9.73 4.43
CA ALA A 41 17.53 -8.39 4.91
C ALA A 41 18.07 -8.21 6.32
N LYS A 42 18.75 -7.08 6.53
CA LYS A 42 19.20 -6.61 7.85
C LYS A 42 18.28 -5.46 8.26
N PRO A 43 17.27 -5.73 9.11
CA PRO A 43 16.30 -4.70 9.49
C PRO A 43 16.96 -3.59 10.30
N VAL A 44 16.82 -2.37 9.87
CA VAL A 44 17.20 -1.17 10.62
C VAL A 44 16.00 -0.75 11.47
N ARG A 45 16.21 -0.64 12.79
CA ARG A 45 15.20 -0.18 13.74
C ARG A 45 15.27 1.32 13.91
N LEU A 46 14.13 1.98 13.81
CA LEU A 46 13.97 3.38 14.15
C LEU A 46 13.70 3.54 15.66
N PRO A 47 13.94 4.72 16.24
CA PRO A 47 13.73 4.95 17.68
C PRO A 47 12.25 5.04 18.09
N VAL A 48 11.33 5.01 17.13
CA VAL A 48 9.88 5.05 17.34
C VAL A 48 9.21 3.82 16.71
N PRO A 49 8.01 3.41 17.16
CA PRO A 49 7.26 2.32 16.58
C PRO A 49 6.97 2.53 15.09
N VAL A 50 7.00 1.44 14.33
CA VAL A 50 6.74 1.41 12.89
C VAL A 50 5.55 0.52 12.58
N ILE A 51 4.52 1.10 11.99
CA ILE A 51 3.34 0.40 11.48
C ILE A 51 3.46 0.32 9.95
N VAL A 52 3.53 -0.89 9.41
CA VAL A 52 3.60 -1.11 7.97
C VAL A 52 2.21 -1.42 7.43
N VAL A 53 1.79 -0.65 6.43
CA VAL A 53 0.60 -0.92 5.62
C VAL A 53 1.04 -1.42 4.26
N GLY A 54 0.53 -2.57 3.86
CA GLY A 54 0.90 -3.15 2.57
C GLY A 54 -0.13 -4.12 2.02
N ASN A 55 0.19 -4.78 0.93
CA ASN A 55 -0.64 -5.84 0.37
C ASN A 55 0.22 -6.99 -0.18
N LEU A 56 -0.37 -8.17 -0.28
CA LEU A 56 0.29 -9.35 -0.85
C LEU A 56 0.09 -9.48 -2.36
N ILE A 57 -0.83 -8.74 -2.95
CA ILE A 57 -1.14 -8.79 -4.39
C ILE A 57 -0.58 -7.57 -5.12
N VAL A 58 -0.38 -7.69 -6.42
CA VAL A 58 -0.04 -6.53 -7.26
C VAL A 58 -1.26 -5.62 -7.46
N GLY A 59 -1.00 -4.32 -7.57
CA GLY A 59 -2.02 -3.28 -7.80
C GLY A 59 -2.56 -2.64 -6.52
N GLY A 60 -3.46 -1.70 -6.69
CA GLY A 60 -4.10 -0.97 -5.59
C GLY A 60 -5.10 -1.83 -4.85
N ALA A 61 -5.00 -1.90 -3.52
CA ALA A 61 -5.93 -2.61 -2.65
C ALA A 61 -6.63 -1.69 -1.63
N GLY A 62 -6.29 -0.39 -1.66
CA GLY A 62 -6.78 0.58 -0.68
C GLY A 62 -5.79 0.88 0.46
N LYS A 63 -4.48 0.67 0.24
CA LYS A 63 -3.42 0.98 1.21
C LYS A 63 -3.40 2.45 1.59
N THR A 64 -3.32 3.34 0.61
CA THR A 64 -3.23 4.79 0.81
C THR A 64 -4.40 5.36 1.61
N PRO A 65 -5.68 5.02 1.30
CA PRO A 65 -6.81 5.38 2.14
C PRO A 65 -6.71 4.86 3.58
N LEU A 66 -6.24 3.62 3.79
CA LEU A 66 -6.03 3.08 5.13
C LEU A 66 -4.92 3.84 5.88
N THR A 67 -3.81 4.15 5.21
CA THR A 67 -2.70 4.93 5.79
C THR A 67 -3.19 6.32 6.22
N LEU A 68 -3.98 7.00 5.40
CA LEU A 68 -4.61 8.28 5.72
C LEU A 68 -5.52 8.18 6.95
N TRP A 69 -6.39 7.17 6.98
CA TRP A 69 -7.30 6.95 8.10
C TRP A 69 -6.52 6.67 9.40
N LEU A 70 -5.49 5.82 9.34
CA LEU A 70 -4.63 5.52 10.49
C LEU A 70 -3.93 6.78 11.01
N ALA A 71 -3.38 7.61 10.12
CA ALA A 71 -2.75 8.87 10.52
C ALA A 71 -3.73 9.77 11.28
N GLN A 72 -4.96 9.90 10.78
CA GLN A 72 -6.02 10.68 11.44
C GLN A 72 -6.43 10.08 12.79
N GLN A 73 -6.57 8.75 12.87
CA GLN A 73 -6.94 8.06 14.09
C GLN A 73 -5.84 8.12 15.16
N LEU A 74 -4.58 8.06 14.79
CA LEU A 74 -3.46 8.22 15.69
C LEU A 74 -3.42 9.66 16.24
N LYS A 75 -3.53 10.67 15.37
CA LYS A 75 -3.63 12.08 15.80
C LYS A 75 -4.78 12.32 16.79
N ALA A 76 -5.95 11.78 16.48
CA ALA A 76 -7.12 11.91 17.37
C ALA A 76 -6.91 11.26 18.75
N ARG A 77 -5.92 10.37 18.91
CA ARG A 77 -5.53 9.72 20.16
C ARG A 77 -4.29 10.32 20.81
N GLY A 78 -3.82 11.46 20.31
CA GLY A 78 -2.69 12.19 20.86
C GLY A 78 -1.31 11.74 20.39
N TRP A 79 -1.23 10.85 19.38
CA TRP A 79 0.03 10.49 18.72
C TRP A 79 0.41 11.53 17.66
N ASN A 80 1.72 11.63 17.39
CA ASN A 80 2.28 12.47 16.33
C ASN A 80 2.83 11.58 15.20
N PRO A 81 1.96 11.08 14.28
CA PRO A 81 2.43 10.18 13.24
C PRO A 81 3.21 10.91 12.16
N GLY A 82 4.24 10.22 11.62
CA GLY A 82 4.90 10.55 10.36
C GLY A 82 4.66 9.45 9.33
N ILE A 83 4.68 9.78 8.05
CA ILE A 83 4.46 8.81 6.95
C ILE A 83 5.73 8.68 6.13
N VAL A 84 6.13 7.44 5.85
CA VAL A 84 7.19 7.14 4.88
C VAL A 84 6.64 6.30 3.73
N SER A 85 7.02 6.63 2.50
CA SER A 85 6.61 5.92 1.30
C SER A 85 7.77 5.77 0.31
N ARG A 86 7.56 5.01 -0.76
CA ARG A 86 8.57 4.79 -1.80
C ARG A 86 8.76 5.99 -2.72
N GLY A 87 7.67 6.69 -3.02
CA GLY A 87 7.64 7.63 -4.13
C GLY A 87 7.66 6.88 -5.46
N TYR A 88 6.70 5.99 -5.69
CA TYR A 88 6.61 5.28 -6.96
C TYR A 88 6.36 6.27 -8.10
N GLY A 89 7.06 6.08 -9.23
CA GLY A 89 6.92 6.93 -10.43
C GLY A 89 7.74 8.22 -10.41
N ARG A 90 8.39 8.58 -9.29
CA ARG A 90 9.24 9.77 -9.21
C ARG A 90 10.56 9.61 -9.96
N SER A 91 11.15 10.72 -10.37
CA SER A 91 12.51 10.81 -10.85
C SER A 91 13.48 10.91 -9.64
N GLY A 92 14.49 10.05 -9.56
CA GLY A 92 15.50 10.07 -8.50
C GLY A 92 15.23 9.12 -7.33
N ASP A 93 16.32 8.70 -6.68
CA ASP A 93 16.32 7.65 -5.63
C ASP A 93 16.58 8.20 -4.21
N GLY A 94 16.89 9.47 -4.06
CA GLY A 94 17.23 10.12 -2.79
C GLY A 94 16.08 10.15 -1.80
N VAL A 95 16.40 10.52 -0.54
CA VAL A 95 15.39 10.81 0.47
C VAL A 95 14.91 12.25 0.29
N VAL A 96 13.59 12.44 0.16
CA VAL A 96 12.97 13.75 -0.10
C VAL A 96 11.77 13.96 0.84
N PRO A 97 11.73 15.08 1.59
CA PRO A 97 10.53 15.47 2.33
C PRO A 97 9.44 15.89 1.34
N VAL A 98 8.20 15.46 1.62
CA VAL A 98 7.04 15.76 0.76
C VAL A 98 6.27 16.93 1.35
N ARG A 99 6.13 17.99 0.57
CA ARG A 99 5.33 19.17 0.89
C ARG A 99 4.05 19.20 0.06
N ALA A 100 3.07 19.97 0.50
CA ALA A 100 1.80 20.11 -0.24
C ALA A 100 1.99 20.74 -1.64
N ASP A 101 3.05 21.53 -1.83
CA ASP A 101 3.45 22.20 -3.08
C ASP A 101 4.51 21.41 -3.88
N SER A 102 4.99 20.26 -3.39
CA SER A 102 5.90 19.40 -4.14
C SER A 102 5.33 18.97 -5.48
N GLN A 103 6.22 18.76 -6.47
CA GLN A 103 5.82 18.28 -7.78
C GLN A 103 5.67 16.74 -7.78
N PRO A 104 4.66 16.18 -8.47
CA PRO A 104 4.45 14.73 -8.56
C PRO A 104 5.69 13.97 -9.08
N ASP A 105 6.42 14.55 -10.04
CA ASP A 105 7.62 13.94 -10.62
C ASP A 105 8.78 13.82 -9.62
N GLU A 106 8.78 14.65 -8.57
CA GLU A 106 9.84 14.66 -7.55
C GLU A 106 9.55 13.68 -6.41
N VAL A 107 8.26 13.54 -6.04
CA VAL A 107 7.87 12.80 -4.83
C VAL A 107 6.94 11.62 -5.10
N GLY A 108 6.28 11.59 -6.26
CA GLY A 108 5.24 10.62 -6.63
C GLY A 108 3.83 11.08 -6.26
N ASP A 109 2.82 10.63 -7.01
CA ASP A 109 1.42 11.02 -6.84
C ASP A 109 0.85 10.60 -5.47
N GLU A 110 1.07 9.35 -5.06
CA GLU A 110 0.54 8.81 -3.80
C GLU A 110 1.10 9.54 -2.57
N PRO A 111 2.42 9.77 -2.43
CA PRO A 111 2.97 10.54 -1.32
C PRO A 111 2.51 11.98 -1.27
N LEU A 112 2.35 12.62 -2.44
CA LEU A 112 1.80 13.98 -2.51
C LEU A 112 0.36 14.03 -2.00
N LEU A 113 -0.46 13.04 -2.37
CA LEU A 113 -1.81 12.89 -1.83
C LEU A 113 -1.81 12.69 -0.32
N LEU A 114 -0.89 11.84 0.20
CA LEU A 114 -0.72 11.61 1.63
C LEU A 114 -0.38 12.92 2.35
N ALA A 115 0.59 13.69 1.85
CA ALA A 115 1.00 14.97 2.45
C ALA A 115 -0.15 15.98 2.49
N ARG A 116 -0.87 16.14 1.37
CA ARG A 116 -1.99 17.09 1.26
C ARG A 116 -3.18 16.75 2.16
N ARG A 117 -3.44 15.45 2.39
CA ARG A 117 -4.66 15.02 3.09
C ARG A 117 -4.47 14.59 4.54
N SER A 118 -3.28 14.15 4.92
CA SER A 118 -3.03 13.69 6.29
C SER A 118 -2.75 14.82 7.27
N GLY A 119 -2.13 15.91 6.79
CA GLY A 119 -1.64 16.99 7.64
C GLY A 119 -0.57 16.52 8.64
N VAL A 120 0.23 15.50 8.26
CA VAL A 120 1.38 15.01 9.01
C VAL A 120 2.64 15.05 8.15
N PRO A 121 3.84 15.05 8.74
CA PRO A 121 5.09 14.97 7.98
C PRO A 121 5.13 13.72 7.09
N VAL A 122 5.53 13.89 5.83
CA VAL A 122 5.68 12.80 4.86
C VAL A 122 7.08 12.86 4.25
N CYS A 123 7.73 11.71 4.15
CA CYS A 123 9.04 11.58 3.52
C CYS A 123 9.05 10.39 2.55
N VAL A 124 9.66 10.57 1.38
CA VAL A 124 9.83 9.49 0.41
C VAL A 124 11.29 9.08 0.31
N GLY A 125 11.50 7.79 0.10
CA GLY A 125 12.82 7.24 -0.15
C GLY A 125 12.76 5.78 -0.52
N ARG A 126 13.64 5.34 -1.43
CA ARG A 126 13.76 3.93 -1.79
C ARG A 126 14.15 3.09 -0.58
N GLN A 127 15.04 3.60 0.27
CA GLN A 127 15.39 3.03 1.57
C GLN A 127 14.50 3.65 2.65
N ARG A 128 13.42 2.93 3.07
CA ARG A 128 12.44 3.43 4.04
C ARG A 128 13.05 3.78 5.38
N ALA A 129 14.07 3.02 5.83
CA ALA A 129 14.76 3.32 7.08
C ALA A 129 15.48 4.69 7.03
N ALA A 130 16.14 5.00 5.91
CA ALA A 130 16.77 6.30 5.70
C ALA A 130 15.73 7.44 5.62
N ALA A 131 14.60 7.18 4.93
CA ALA A 131 13.49 8.15 4.88
C ALA A 131 12.89 8.39 6.27
N GLY A 132 12.70 7.33 7.08
CA GLY A 132 12.24 7.46 8.45
C GLY A 132 13.21 8.21 9.35
N ALA A 133 14.51 7.92 9.25
CA ALA A 133 15.54 8.63 10.01
C ALA A 133 15.58 10.12 9.65
N ALA A 134 15.51 10.46 8.36
CA ALA A 134 15.47 11.86 7.91
C ALA A 134 14.19 12.58 8.37
N LEU A 135 13.04 11.90 8.34
CA LEU A 135 11.80 12.44 8.83
C LEU A 135 11.87 12.76 10.32
N LEU A 136 12.37 11.83 11.13
CA LEU A 136 12.52 12.01 12.58
C LEU A 136 13.54 13.09 12.95
N ALA A 137 14.60 13.24 12.15
CA ALA A 137 15.57 14.32 12.34
C ALA A 137 14.97 15.70 12.05
N ALA A 138 14.09 15.80 11.06
CA ALA A 138 13.40 17.05 10.71
C ALA A 138 12.18 17.34 11.60
N HIS A 139 11.57 16.30 12.18
CA HIS A 139 10.35 16.35 12.98
C HIS A 139 10.53 15.52 14.26
N PRO A 140 11.26 16.04 15.27
CA PRO A 140 11.51 15.31 16.52
C PRO A 140 10.26 15.00 17.35
N GLU A 141 9.16 15.70 17.07
CA GLU A 141 7.86 15.49 17.71
C GLU A 141 7.16 14.21 17.24
N VAL A 142 7.60 13.61 16.12
CA VAL A 142 7.01 12.38 15.59
C VAL A 142 7.37 11.21 16.49
N ASP A 143 6.35 10.48 16.94
CA ASP A 143 6.44 9.38 17.90
C ASP A 143 5.98 8.03 17.34
N VAL A 144 5.46 8.00 16.10
CA VAL A 144 5.09 6.78 15.36
C VAL A 144 5.24 6.97 13.86
N ILE A 145 5.78 5.97 13.16
CA ILE A 145 5.92 5.97 11.69
C ILE A 145 4.90 5.03 11.06
N LEU A 146 4.15 5.55 10.07
CA LEU A 146 3.36 4.77 9.14
C LEU A 146 4.15 4.55 7.86
N CYS A 147 4.39 3.29 7.48
CA CYS A 147 5.08 2.96 6.24
C CYS A 147 4.08 2.49 5.18
N ASP A 148 3.79 3.35 4.20
CA ASP A 148 2.89 3.05 3.09
C ASP A 148 3.59 2.18 2.02
N ASP A 149 2.92 1.11 1.58
CA ASP A 149 3.43 0.06 0.69
C ASP A 149 4.80 -0.50 1.12
N GLY A 150 4.91 -0.78 2.43
CA GLY A 150 6.18 -1.20 3.05
C GLY A 150 6.33 -2.70 3.27
N LEU A 151 5.32 -3.54 2.99
CA LEU A 151 5.29 -4.93 3.43
C LEU A 151 6.51 -5.74 2.94
N GLN A 152 6.91 -5.59 1.69
CA GLN A 152 8.07 -6.26 1.08
C GLN A 152 9.41 -5.57 1.38
N HIS A 153 9.42 -4.46 2.13
CA HIS A 153 10.65 -3.74 2.45
C HIS A 153 11.24 -4.22 3.77
N TYR A 154 11.81 -5.43 3.79
CA TYR A 154 12.33 -6.10 4.99
C TYR A 154 13.53 -5.40 5.66
N ALA A 155 14.17 -4.46 4.99
CA ALA A 155 15.25 -3.66 5.56
C ALA A 155 14.77 -2.61 6.59
N LEU A 156 13.47 -2.39 6.75
CA LEU A 156 12.90 -1.60 7.83
C LEU A 156 12.33 -2.53 8.91
N ALA A 157 12.82 -2.43 10.14
CA ALA A 157 12.21 -3.09 11.28
C ALA A 157 10.80 -2.53 11.51
N ARG A 158 9.88 -3.37 11.93
CA ARG A 158 8.48 -3.03 12.08
C ARG A 158 7.92 -3.64 13.35
N ASP A 159 6.96 -2.98 13.94
CA ASP A 159 6.31 -3.40 15.17
C ASP A 159 4.88 -3.89 14.90
N VAL A 160 4.23 -3.37 13.84
CA VAL A 160 2.89 -3.79 13.40
C VAL A 160 2.85 -3.91 11.88
N GLU A 161 2.22 -4.98 11.38
CA GLU A 161 2.01 -5.23 9.95
C GLU A 161 0.52 -5.38 9.63
N LEU A 162 0.01 -4.49 8.79
CA LEU A 162 -1.36 -4.51 8.31
C LEU A 162 -1.40 -4.86 6.83
N VAL A 163 -2.12 -5.93 6.48
CA VAL A 163 -2.25 -6.38 5.10
C VAL A 163 -3.63 -6.07 4.56
N VAL A 164 -3.68 -5.32 3.45
CA VAL A 164 -4.92 -4.92 2.80
C VAL A 164 -5.23 -5.84 1.63
N PHE A 165 -6.48 -6.28 1.55
CA PHE A 165 -7.06 -6.94 0.39
C PHE A 165 -8.33 -6.22 -0.05
N ASP A 166 -8.58 -6.20 -1.34
CA ASP A 166 -9.84 -5.73 -1.92
C ASP A 166 -10.75 -6.89 -2.37
N THR A 167 -11.77 -6.58 -3.14
CA THR A 167 -12.74 -7.55 -3.67
C THR A 167 -12.12 -8.67 -4.50
N ARG A 168 -10.90 -8.46 -5.05
CA ARG A 168 -10.18 -9.45 -5.85
C ARG A 168 -9.57 -10.57 -5.00
N GLY A 169 -9.44 -10.35 -3.67
CA GLY A 169 -8.85 -11.30 -2.74
C GLY A 169 -7.42 -11.70 -3.15
N ALA A 170 -7.12 -13.00 -3.11
CA ALA A 170 -5.83 -13.55 -3.51
C ALA A 170 -5.73 -13.89 -5.01
N GLY A 171 -6.77 -13.58 -5.80
CA GLY A 171 -6.84 -14.01 -7.20
C GLY A 171 -6.80 -15.53 -7.32
N ASN A 172 -6.01 -16.04 -8.27
CA ASN A 172 -5.82 -17.48 -8.48
C ASN A 172 -4.90 -18.15 -7.42
N GLY A 173 -4.38 -17.41 -6.44
CA GLY A 173 -3.56 -17.93 -5.34
C GLY A 173 -2.09 -18.21 -5.67
N TRP A 174 -1.65 -17.93 -6.89
CA TRP A 174 -0.28 -18.16 -7.33
C TRP A 174 0.59 -16.91 -7.19
N ARG A 175 1.91 -17.13 -7.08
CA ARG A 175 2.87 -16.02 -7.07
C ARG A 175 3.15 -15.52 -8.48
N LEU A 176 3.70 -14.31 -8.56
CA LEU A 176 4.18 -13.71 -9.79
C LEU A 176 5.18 -14.65 -10.50
N PRO A 177 5.13 -14.74 -11.85
CA PRO A 177 4.15 -14.10 -12.74
C PRO A 177 2.89 -14.95 -13.03
N VAL A 178 2.78 -16.14 -12.48
CA VAL A 178 1.64 -17.08 -12.68
C VAL A 178 0.36 -16.56 -12.05
N GLY A 179 0.47 -15.83 -10.94
CA GLY A 179 -0.63 -15.20 -10.23
C GLY A 179 -0.24 -13.84 -9.69
N PRO A 180 -1.14 -13.16 -8.98
CA PRO A 180 -0.93 -11.80 -8.53
C PRO A 180 -0.11 -11.68 -7.23
N LEU A 181 0.22 -12.77 -6.55
CA LEU A 181 0.83 -12.74 -5.25
C LEU A 181 2.31 -12.35 -5.30
N ARG A 182 2.68 -11.34 -4.52
CA ARG A 182 4.07 -10.93 -4.25
C ARG A 182 4.73 -11.84 -3.21
N GLU A 183 3.93 -12.34 -2.26
CA GLU A 183 4.35 -13.24 -1.18
C GLU A 183 3.33 -14.37 -1.00
N PRO A 184 3.70 -15.49 -0.37
CA PRO A 184 2.77 -16.61 -0.16
C PRO A 184 1.66 -16.23 0.81
N LEU A 185 0.48 -16.85 0.67
CA LEU A 185 -0.64 -16.64 1.60
C LEU A 185 -0.32 -17.07 3.04
N SER A 186 0.64 -17.99 3.25
CA SER A 186 1.12 -18.34 4.60
C SER A 186 1.67 -17.12 5.37
N ARG A 187 2.05 -16.05 4.66
CA ARG A 187 2.46 -14.78 5.28
C ARG A 187 1.36 -14.15 6.15
N LEU A 188 0.10 -14.43 5.84
CA LEU A 188 -1.04 -13.92 6.61
C LEU A 188 -1.06 -14.45 8.06
N ALA A 189 -0.46 -15.59 8.34
CA ALA A 189 -0.36 -16.11 9.69
C ALA A 189 0.66 -15.38 10.58
N THR A 190 1.47 -14.48 10.01
CA THR A 190 2.55 -13.76 10.70
C THR A 190 2.37 -12.24 10.70
N VAL A 191 1.27 -11.73 10.18
CA VAL A 191 0.91 -10.31 10.25
C VAL A 191 -0.06 -10.07 11.40
N ASP A 192 -0.15 -8.83 11.86
CA ASP A 192 -0.97 -8.46 13.03
C ASP A 192 -2.45 -8.34 12.68
N ALA A 193 -2.77 -7.86 11.47
CA ALA A 193 -4.16 -7.81 11.02
C ALA A 193 -4.30 -7.84 9.50
N ILE A 194 -5.45 -8.33 9.06
CA ILE A 194 -5.92 -8.32 7.67
C ILE A 194 -7.05 -7.31 7.56
N ILE A 195 -6.94 -6.39 6.60
CA ILE A 195 -7.95 -5.37 6.34
C ILE A 195 -8.61 -5.67 4.99
N GLY A 196 -9.88 -6.01 5.03
CA GLY A 196 -10.68 -6.32 3.84
C GLY A 196 -11.41 -5.08 3.31
N ASN A 197 -10.95 -4.49 2.22
CA ASN A 197 -11.66 -3.42 1.51
C ASN A 197 -12.75 -4.05 0.63
N ASN A 198 -13.97 -4.11 1.16
CA ASN A 198 -15.10 -4.83 0.56
C ASN A 198 -14.76 -6.30 0.20
N LEU A 199 -13.93 -6.94 1.00
CA LEU A 199 -13.52 -8.33 0.78
C LEU A 199 -14.72 -9.27 0.93
N LYS A 200 -14.97 -10.08 -0.11
CA LYS A 200 -16.12 -11.00 -0.16
C LYS A 200 -15.86 -12.33 0.54
N SER A 201 -14.60 -12.74 0.68
CA SER A 201 -14.22 -14.04 1.25
C SER A 201 -13.22 -13.85 2.39
N ARG A 202 -13.34 -14.65 3.44
CA ARG A 202 -12.37 -14.69 4.53
C ARG A 202 -11.24 -15.65 4.21
N PHE A 203 -10.04 -15.34 4.67
CA PHE A 203 -8.92 -16.27 4.66
C PHE A 203 -9.04 -17.24 5.84
N SER A 204 -8.67 -18.50 5.63
CA SER A 204 -8.63 -19.52 6.70
C SER A 204 -7.35 -19.38 7.53
N VAL A 205 -7.27 -18.29 8.29
CA VAL A 205 -6.15 -17.97 9.19
C VAL A 205 -6.69 -17.45 10.53
N SER A 206 -5.92 -17.59 11.59
CA SER A 206 -6.26 -17.08 12.93
C SER A 206 -6.07 -15.57 13.09
N THR A 207 -5.37 -14.94 12.15
CA THR A 207 -5.08 -13.50 12.16
C THR A 207 -6.37 -12.67 12.17
N PRO A 208 -6.50 -11.69 13.06
CA PRO A 208 -7.65 -10.80 13.10
C PRO A 208 -7.95 -10.17 11.75
N THR A 209 -9.21 -10.20 11.35
CA THR A 209 -9.66 -9.62 10.07
C THR A 209 -10.70 -8.55 10.33
N PHE A 210 -10.45 -7.35 9.81
CA PHE A 210 -11.35 -6.20 9.90
C PHE A 210 -11.85 -5.80 8.53
N ASN A 211 -13.09 -5.32 8.46
CA ASN A 211 -13.67 -4.82 7.22
C ASN A 211 -13.45 -3.30 7.10
N MET A 212 -13.07 -2.87 5.92
CA MET A 212 -12.96 -1.48 5.53
C MET A 212 -13.89 -1.23 4.34
N THR A 213 -14.57 -0.10 4.32
CA THR A 213 -15.36 0.36 3.19
C THR A 213 -14.94 1.79 2.87
N LEU A 214 -14.52 2.01 1.64
CA LEU A 214 -14.22 3.36 1.16
C LEU A 214 -15.52 4.06 0.83
N GLN A 215 -15.77 5.17 1.53
CA GLN A 215 -16.89 6.05 1.23
C GLN A 215 -16.39 7.22 0.39
N PRO A 216 -16.93 7.46 -0.81
CA PRO A 216 -16.59 8.65 -1.57
C PRO A 216 -17.04 9.89 -0.79
N GLY A 217 -16.16 10.86 -0.72
CA GLY A 217 -16.50 12.18 -0.19
C GLY A 217 -17.31 12.99 -1.20
N SER A 218 -17.45 14.29 -0.93
CA SER A 218 -18.07 15.20 -1.89
C SER A 218 -17.19 15.34 -3.14
N PHE A 219 -17.82 15.43 -4.28
CA PHE A 219 -17.16 15.84 -5.52
C PHE A 219 -16.98 17.36 -5.52
N TYR A 220 -15.91 17.84 -6.11
CA TYR A 220 -15.65 19.26 -6.28
C TYR A 220 -15.22 19.56 -7.71
N ARG A 221 -15.44 20.77 -8.15
CA ARG A 221 -14.93 21.22 -9.44
C ARG A 221 -13.42 21.38 -9.37
N LEU A 222 -12.72 20.99 -10.44
CA LEU A 222 -11.25 21.11 -10.47
C LEU A 222 -10.78 22.58 -10.58
N ASP A 223 -11.59 23.41 -11.24
CA ASP A 223 -11.34 24.85 -11.42
C ASP A 223 -11.84 25.70 -10.24
N ASP A 224 -12.75 25.18 -9.42
CA ASP A 224 -13.26 25.83 -8.21
C ASP A 224 -13.57 24.81 -7.12
N PRO A 225 -12.59 24.43 -6.29
CA PRO A 225 -12.75 23.44 -5.24
C PRO A 225 -13.78 23.80 -4.15
N GLN A 226 -14.23 25.04 -4.08
CA GLN A 226 -15.29 25.46 -3.16
C GLN A 226 -16.67 24.96 -3.63
N GLN A 227 -16.83 24.73 -4.93
CA GLN A 227 -18.07 24.18 -5.47
C GLN A 227 -18.08 22.67 -5.31
N THR A 228 -18.78 22.21 -4.28
CA THR A 228 -18.91 20.78 -3.97
C THR A 228 -20.30 20.26 -4.30
N CYS A 229 -20.40 18.97 -4.66
CA CYS A 229 -21.67 18.28 -4.79
C CYS A 229 -21.58 16.84 -4.23
N SER A 230 -22.71 16.30 -3.80
CA SER A 230 -22.78 14.89 -3.37
C SER A 230 -22.82 13.93 -4.55
N ALA A 231 -22.40 12.69 -4.33
CA ALA A 231 -22.46 11.60 -5.33
C ALA A 231 -23.89 11.40 -5.87
N GLU A 232 -24.91 11.64 -5.04
CA GLU A 232 -26.32 11.48 -5.42
C GLU A 232 -26.74 12.45 -6.53
N ARG A 233 -26.22 13.67 -6.53
CA ARG A 233 -26.48 14.67 -7.58
C ARG A 233 -25.91 14.30 -8.95
N LEU A 234 -24.93 13.40 -8.96
CA LEU A 234 -24.27 12.95 -10.18
C LEU A 234 -24.84 11.62 -10.69
N ARG A 235 -25.75 10.98 -9.94
CA ARG A 235 -26.42 9.77 -10.40
C ARG A 235 -27.19 10.03 -11.70
N GLY A 236 -26.95 9.19 -12.72
CA GLY A 236 -27.60 9.30 -14.03
C GLY A 236 -26.99 10.33 -14.98
N ARG A 237 -26.01 11.12 -14.56
CA ARG A 237 -25.17 11.91 -15.46
C ARG A 237 -23.99 11.03 -15.84
N GLY A 238 -23.85 10.70 -17.13
CA GLY A 238 -22.74 9.85 -17.61
C GLY A 238 -21.40 10.43 -17.14
N LEU A 239 -20.83 9.79 -16.13
CA LEU A 239 -19.47 10.07 -15.73
C LEU A 239 -18.57 9.36 -16.75
N LEU A 240 -17.72 10.11 -17.42
CA LEU A 240 -16.68 9.55 -18.27
C LEU A 240 -15.78 8.64 -17.41
N HIS A 241 -15.55 7.44 -17.91
CA HIS A 241 -14.66 6.46 -17.32
C HIS A 241 -13.19 6.80 -17.59
#